data_c103851542def1d139bd5bc25ad58827
#
_entry.id   c103851542def1d139bd5bc25ad58827
#
_cell.length_a   1.000
_cell.length_b   1.000
_cell.length_c   1.000
_cell.angle_alpha   90.00
_cell.angle_beta   90.00
_cell.angle_gamma   90.00
#
_symmetry.space_group_name_H-M   'P 1'
#
loop_
_entity.id
_entity.type
_entity.pdbx_description
1 polymer ?
#
loop_
_entity_poly.entity_id
_entity_poly.type
_entity_poly.pdbx_seq_one_letter_code
_entity_poly.pdbx_strand_id
1 'polypeptide(L)'
;MWARLSPEIRQYLLITSNYWAFTLTDGALRMLVVLHFHQLGYSPLQVAMLFLFYEVFGVITNLVGGWLGARIGLNKTMNIGLAMQVAALAMLLVPASMLTVVWVMAAQALSGIAKDLNKMSAKSSIKLLVPEGADAALYRWVAALTGSKNALKGVGFFMGGVLLTWIGFRNAVLAMAVALAVIWVMSLLLLKRDLGKIMSPN
;
A
#
# COMPACT_ATOMS: atom_id res chain seq x y z
N MET A 1 10.14 -4.29 25.99
CA MET A 1 11.04 -4.35 24.82
C MET A 1 10.89 -3.13 23.91
N TRP A 2 9.70 -2.74 23.50
CA TRP A 2 9.42 -1.57 22.65
C TRP A 2 9.98 -0.23 23.17
N ALA A 3 9.82 0.03 24.47
CA ALA A 3 10.30 1.26 25.12
C ALA A 3 11.84 1.41 25.17
N ARG A 4 12.61 0.35 24.92
CA ARG A 4 14.08 0.35 24.92
C ARG A 4 14.69 0.67 23.55
N LEU A 5 13.87 0.74 22.49
CA LEU A 5 14.32 1.05 21.13
C LEU A 5 14.46 2.57 20.96
N SER A 6 15.45 3.00 20.17
CA SER A 6 15.58 4.42 19.82
C SER A 6 14.35 4.91 19.04
N PRO A 7 14.02 6.20 19.11
CA PRO A 7 12.90 6.79 18.39
C PRO A 7 12.96 6.52 16.87
N GLU A 8 14.16 6.53 16.28
CA GLU A 8 14.39 6.31 14.85
C GLU A 8 14.06 4.86 14.46
N ILE A 9 14.55 3.90 15.27
CA ILE A 9 14.26 2.46 15.05
C ILE A 9 12.75 2.20 15.19
N ARG A 10 12.07 2.80 16.15
CA ARG A 10 10.62 2.67 16.29
C ARG A 10 9.87 3.21 15.06
N GLN A 11 10.25 4.37 14.57
CA GLN A 11 9.66 4.93 13.36
C GLN A 11 9.95 4.06 12.12
N TYR A 12 11.18 3.56 11.97
CA TYR A 12 11.54 2.62 10.91
C TYR A 12 10.67 1.36 10.95
N LEU A 13 10.47 0.75 12.10
CA LEU A 13 9.65 -0.45 12.24
C LEU A 13 8.18 -0.18 11.91
N LEU A 14 7.63 0.96 12.35
CA LEU A 14 6.25 1.36 12.02
C LEU A 14 6.07 1.59 10.52
N ILE A 15 6.97 2.33 9.89
CA ILE A 15 6.94 2.59 8.44
C ILE A 15 7.05 1.28 7.66
N THR A 16 7.96 0.41 8.06
CA THR A 16 8.16 -0.89 7.44
C THR A 16 6.95 -1.80 7.60
N SER A 17 6.36 -1.85 8.80
CA SER A 17 5.14 -2.63 9.07
C SER A 17 3.95 -2.14 8.23
N ASN A 18 3.75 -0.82 8.13
CA ASN A 18 2.71 -0.24 7.29
C ASN A 18 2.91 -0.61 5.82
N TYR A 19 4.15 -0.53 5.35
CA TYR A 19 4.49 -0.88 3.98
C TYR A 19 4.33 -2.37 3.71
N TRP A 20 4.63 -3.23 4.66
CA TRP A 20 4.42 -4.68 4.57
C TRP A 20 2.94 -5.03 4.51
N ALA A 21 2.15 -4.47 5.40
CA ALA A 21 0.70 -4.69 5.42
C ALA A 21 0.05 -4.22 4.12
N PHE A 22 0.45 -3.04 3.64
CA PHE A 22 0.01 -2.55 2.34
C PHE A 22 0.39 -3.52 1.21
N THR A 23 1.65 -3.93 1.14
CA THR A 23 2.17 -4.81 0.08
C THR A 23 1.47 -6.17 0.07
N LEU A 24 1.22 -6.73 1.26
CA LEU A 24 0.52 -8.00 1.41
C LEU A 24 -0.92 -7.90 0.91
N THR A 25 -1.65 -6.88 1.32
CA THR A 25 -3.04 -6.66 0.90
C THR A 25 -3.15 -6.29 -0.59
N ASP A 26 -2.22 -5.51 -1.13
CA ASP A 26 -2.16 -5.18 -2.57
C ASP A 26 -1.93 -6.43 -3.42
N GLY A 27 -0.98 -7.29 -3.01
CA GLY A 27 -0.73 -8.57 -3.68
C GLY A 27 -1.94 -9.51 -3.62
N ALA A 28 -2.55 -9.63 -2.45
CA ALA A 28 -3.75 -10.46 -2.26
C ALA A 28 -4.94 -9.94 -3.07
N LEU A 29 -5.17 -8.64 -3.09
CA LEU A 29 -6.24 -8.02 -3.86
C LEU A 29 -6.07 -8.27 -5.36
N ARG A 30 -4.85 -8.13 -5.89
CA ARG A 30 -4.57 -8.40 -7.30
C ARG A 30 -4.96 -9.82 -7.68
N MET A 31 -4.49 -10.82 -6.92
CA MET A 31 -4.80 -12.22 -7.21
C MET A 31 -6.29 -12.51 -7.03
N LEU A 32 -6.91 -11.95 -6.00
CA LEU A 32 -8.34 -12.09 -5.74
C LEU A 32 -9.18 -11.59 -6.91
N VAL A 33 -8.89 -10.38 -7.42
CA VAL A 33 -9.57 -9.80 -8.58
C VAL A 33 -9.34 -10.64 -9.84
N VAL A 34 -8.10 -11.03 -10.12
CA VAL A 34 -7.76 -11.87 -11.29
C VAL A 34 -8.57 -13.15 -11.28
N LEU A 35 -8.52 -13.90 -10.18
CA LEU A 35 -9.18 -15.20 -10.10
C LEU A 35 -10.70 -15.09 -10.08
N HIS A 36 -11.24 -14.11 -9.34
CA HIS A 36 -12.69 -13.92 -9.25
C HIS A 36 -13.31 -13.57 -10.61
N PHE A 37 -12.75 -12.60 -11.33
CA PHE A 37 -13.27 -12.21 -12.63
C PHE A 37 -13.02 -13.28 -13.70
N HIS A 38 -11.92 -14.04 -13.58
CA HIS A 38 -11.73 -15.22 -14.45
C HIS A 38 -12.82 -16.29 -14.19
N GLN A 39 -13.17 -16.56 -12.94
CA GLN A 39 -14.28 -17.48 -12.60
C GLN A 39 -15.64 -16.98 -13.11
N LEU A 40 -15.83 -15.67 -13.25
CA LEU A 40 -17.03 -15.08 -13.86
C LEU A 40 -17.04 -15.16 -15.40
N GLY A 41 -16.03 -15.79 -16.02
CA GLY A 41 -15.95 -16.00 -17.47
C GLY A 41 -15.26 -14.87 -18.24
N TYR A 42 -14.58 -13.93 -17.56
CA TYR A 42 -13.79 -12.89 -18.24
C TYR A 42 -12.58 -13.51 -18.92
N SER A 43 -12.31 -13.11 -20.16
CA SER A 43 -11.10 -13.52 -20.87
C SER A 43 -9.83 -12.94 -20.22
N PRO A 44 -8.64 -13.53 -20.44
CA PRO A 44 -7.40 -13.01 -19.92
C PRO A 44 -7.14 -11.53 -20.27
N LEU A 45 -7.52 -11.11 -21.48
CA LEU A 45 -7.40 -9.71 -21.91
C LEU A 45 -8.33 -8.80 -21.11
N GLN A 46 -9.58 -9.19 -20.89
CA GLN A 46 -10.53 -8.42 -20.09
C GLN A 46 -10.05 -8.29 -18.63
N VAL A 47 -9.51 -9.36 -18.05
CA VAL A 47 -8.93 -9.31 -16.70
C VAL A 47 -7.72 -8.37 -16.67
N ALA A 48 -6.85 -8.41 -17.67
CA ALA A 48 -5.71 -7.48 -17.77
C ALA A 48 -6.17 -6.02 -17.87
N MET A 49 -7.23 -5.73 -18.59
CA MET A 49 -7.80 -4.38 -18.70
C MET A 49 -8.31 -3.83 -17.38
N LEU A 50 -8.76 -4.67 -16.43
CA LEU A 50 -9.15 -4.23 -15.08
C LEU A 50 -8.01 -3.51 -14.34
N PHE A 51 -6.76 -3.83 -14.67
CA PHE A 51 -5.57 -3.25 -14.04
C PHE A 51 -4.95 -2.10 -14.84
N LEU A 52 -5.48 -1.76 -16.01
CA LEU A 52 -4.93 -0.70 -16.84
C LEU A 52 -4.80 0.61 -16.07
N PHE A 53 -5.84 1.04 -15.38
CA PHE A 53 -5.83 2.26 -14.60
C PHE A 53 -4.97 2.17 -13.35
N TYR A 54 -4.81 1.00 -12.77
CA TYR A 54 -3.86 0.79 -11.67
C TYR A 54 -2.43 1.15 -12.09
N GLU A 55 -1.99 0.73 -13.25
CA GLU A 55 -0.63 1.02 -13.72
C GLU A 55 -0.50 2.46 -14.22
N VAL A 56 -1.46 2.97 -14.99
CA VAL A 56 -1.43 4.35 -15.52
C VAL A 56 -1.40 5.37 -14.38
N PHE A 57 -2.32 5.26 -13.42
CA PHE A 57 -2.36 6.18 -12.29
C PHE A 57 -1.19 5.98 -11.33
N GLY A 58 -0.65 4.76 -11.22
CA GLY A 58 0.58 4.49 -10.52
C GLY A 58 1.77 5.27 -11.11
N VAL A 59 1.93 5.25 -12.43
CA VAL A 59 3.00 6.02 -13.12
C VAL A 59 2.84 7.51 -12.85
N ILE A 60 1.64 8.06 -13.04
CA ILE A 60 1.35 9.49 -12.77
C ILE A 60 1.69 9.85 -11.32
N THR A 61 1.25 9.03 -10.37
CA THR A 61 1.50 9.25 -8.94
C THR A 61 2.99 9.19 -8.61
N ASN A 62 3.74 8.31 -9.26
CA ASN A 62 5.19 8.21 -9.03
C ASN A 62 5.93 9.49 -9.47
N LEU A 63 5.42 10.17 -10.50
CA LEU A 63 5.99 11.45 -10.97
C LEU A 63 5.71 12.60 -9.99
N VAL A 64 4.50 12.68 -9.43
CA VAL A 64 4.10 13.79 -8.55
C VAL A 64 4.24 13.51 -7.06
N GLY A 65 4.35 12.26 -6.68
CA GLY A 65 4.34 11.81 -5.29
C GLY A 65 5.52 12.34 -4.46
N GLY A 66 6.69 12.50 -5.08
CA GLY A 66 7.86 13.10 -4.44
C GLY A 66 7.62 14.55 -4.02
N TRP A 67 7.04 15.34 -4.91
CA TRP A 67 6.64 16.71 -4.63
C TRP A 67 5.58 16.77 -3.51
N LEU A 68 4.57 15.90 -3.57
CA LEU A 68 3.53 15.83 -2.57
C LEU A 68 4.10 15.50 -1.18
N GLY A 69 4.97 14.47 -1.10
CA GLY A 69 5.62 14.07 0.15
C GLY A 69 6.46 15.18 0.77
N ALA A 70 7.19 15.95 -0.05
CA ALA A 70 7.97 17.09 0.39
C ALA A 70 7.09 18.22 0.95
N ARG A 71 5.90 18.44 0.34
CA ARG A 71 5.01 19.53 0.71
C ARG A 71 4.18 19.25 1.96
N ILE A 72 3.63 18.06 2.10
CA ILE A 72 2.70 17.71 3.20
C ILE A 72 3.32 16.82 4.27
N GLY A 73 4.49 16.24 4.00
CA GLY A 73 5.21 15.31 4.87
C GLY A 73 5.02 13.86 4.45
N LEU A 74 6.09 13.07 4.58
CA LEU A 74 6.12 11.68 4.08
C LEU A 74 5.16 10.76 4.84
N ASN A 75 5.08 10.88 6.17
CA ASN A 75 4.18 10.07 6.98
C ASN A 75 2.70 10.40 6.74
N LYS A 76 2.37 11.67 6.46
CA LYS A 76 1.03 12.07 6.03
C LYS A 76 0.69 11.46 4.68
N THR A 77 1.63 11.52 3.73
CA THR A 77 1.46 10.92 2.39
C THR A 77 1.26 9.41 2.48
N MET A 78 1.99 8.72 3.36
CA MET A 78 1.78 7.29 3.64
C MET A 78 0.38 7.00 4.18
N ASN A 79 -0.08 7.77 5.15
CA ASN A 79 -1.42 7.60 5.72
C ASN A 79 -2.54 7.89 4.71
N ILE A 80 -2.35 8.86 3.81
CA ILE A 80 -3.25 9.09 2.68
C ILE A 80 -3.29 7.86 1.77
N GLY A 81 -2.14 7.29 1.44
CA GLY A 81 -2.07 6.06 0.66
C GLY A 81 -2.76 4.87 1.32
N LEU A 82 -2.60 4.69 2.64
CA LEU A 82 -3.32 3.64 3.39
C LEU A 82 -4.84 3.87 3.36
N ALA A 83 -5.30 5.11 3.57
CA ALA A 83 -6.72 5.46 3.49
C ALA A 83 -7.30 5.19 2.09
N MET A 84 -6.57 5.55 1.04
CA MET A 84 -6.98 5.29 -0.35
C MET A 84 -7.08 3.79 -0.64
N GLN A 85 -6.18 2.97 -0.11
CA GLN A 85 -6.27 1.52 -0.26
C GLN A 85 -7.48 0.93 0.48
N VAL A 86 -7.77 1.41 1.69
CA VAL A 86 -8.98 1.02 2.42
C VAL A 86 -10.24 1.42 1.62
N ALA A 87 -10.25 2.62 1.04
CA ALA A 87 -11.36 3.07 0.19
C ALA A 87 -11.48 2.22 -1.10
N ALA A 88 -10.37 1.86 -1.74
CA ALA A 88 -10.37 0.97 -2.90
C ALA A 88 -10.95 -0.41 -2.57
N LEU A 89 -10.58 -0.98 -1.43
CA LEU A 89 -11.17 -2.23 -0.94
C LEU A 89 -12.67 -2.07 -0.64
N ALA A 90 -13.07 -0.97 0.00
CA ALA A 90 -14.47 -0.69 0.28
C ALA A 90 -15.32 -0.55 -0.99
N MET A 91 -14.77 0.04 -2.06
CA MET A 91 -15.44 0.12 -3.36
C MET A 91 -15.75 -1.26 -3.95
N LEU A 92 -14.97 -2.29 -3.64
CA LEU A 92 -15.21 -3.66 -4.12
C LEU A 92 -16.22 -4.45 -3.27
N LEU A 93 -16.70 -3.88 -2.15
CA LEU A 93 -17.72 -4.50 -1.28
C LEU A 93 -19.16 -4.22 -1.74
N VAL A 94 -19.37 -3.46 -2.80
CA VAL A 94 -20.69 -3.20 -3.38
C VAL A 94 -21.35 -4.52 -3.86
N PRO A 95 -22.67 -4.54 -4.01
CA PRO A 95 -23.37 -5.70 -4.57
C PRO A 95 -22.79 -6.10 -5.94
N ALA A 96 -22.85 -7.40 -6.26
CA ALA A 96 -22.29 -7.94 -7.51
C ALA A 96 -22.83 -7.26 -8.78
N SER A 97 -24.09 -6.80 -8.75
CA SER A 97 -24.69 -6.03 -9.84
C SER A 97 -24.01 -4.69 -10.14
N MET A 98 -23.31 -4.13 -9.17
CA MET A 98 -22.56 -2.86 -9.29
C MET A 98 -21.08 -3.07 -9.62
N LEU A 99 -20.55 -4.29 -9.52
CA LEU A 99 -19.16 -4.62 -9.83
C LEU A 99 -18.92 -4.65 -11.36
N THR A 100 -19.26 -3.56 -12.03
CA THR A 100 -18.98 -3.38 -13.46
C THR A 100 -17.49 -3.23 -13.73
N VAL A 101 -17.05 -3.48 -14.95
CA VAL A 101 -15.64 -3.29 -15.37
C VAL A 101 -15.14 -1.89 -15.02
N VAL A 102 -15.92 -0.86 -15.33
CA VAL A 102 -15.55 0.54 -15.07
C VAL A 102 -15.40 0.80 -13.57
N TRP A 103 -16.29 0.26 -12.73
CA TRP A 103 -16.22 0.39 -11.28
C TRP A 103 -14.97 -0.26 -10.69
N VAL A 104 -14.67 -1.49 -11.16
CA VAL A 104 -13.46 -2.20 -10.72
C VAL A 104 -12.20 -1.47 -11.20
N MET A 105 -12.18 -0.95 -12.44
CA MET A 105 -11.08 -0.14 -12.95
C MET A 105 -10.87 1.13 -12.11
N ALA A 106 -11.92 1.79 -11.66
CA ALA A 106 -11.85 2.96 -10.76
C ALA A 106 -11.25 2.57 -9.38
N ALA A 107 -11.70 1.47 -8.79
CA ALA A 107 -11.13 0.95 -7.56
C ALA A 107 -9.64 0.60 -7.71
N GLN A 108 -9.27 -0.01 -8.84
CA GLN A 108 -7.87 -0.34 -9.15
C GLN A 108 -7.03 0.93 -9.41
N ALA A 109 -7.57 1.98 -10.02
CA ALA A 109 -6.90 3.28 -10.15
C ALA A 109 -6.53 3.84 -8.77
N LEU A 110 -7.48 3.84 -7.84
CA LEU A 110 -7.26 4.31 -6.47
C LEU A 110 -6.19 3.49 -5.75
N SER A 111 -6.22 2.15 -5.91
CA SER A 111 -5.21 1.24 -5.38
C SER A 111 -3.82 1.49 -5.98
N GLY A 112 -3.72 1.79 -7.28
CA GLY A 112 -2.47 2.14 -7.95
C GLY A 112 -1.84 3.42 -7.40
N ILE A 113 -2.65 4.47 -7.20
CA ILE A 113 -2.21 5.70 -6.54
C ILE A 113 -1.72 5.40 -5.12
N ALA A 114 -2.51 4.67 -4.34
CA ALA A 114 -2.19 4.27 -2.97
C ALA A 114 -0.84 3.54 -2.89
N LYS A 115 -0.59 2.61 -3.80
CA LYS A 115 0.67 1.84 -3.91
C LYS A 115 1.88 2.76 -4.04
N ASP A 116 1.84 3.69 -4.98
CA ASP A 116 3.02 4.51 -5.26
C ASP A 116 3.23 5.59 -4.20
N LEU A 117 2.18 6.13 -3.57
CA LEU A 117 2.30 6.98 -2.39
C LEU A 117 2.96 6.26 -1.22
N ASN A 118 2.54 5.03 -0.90
CA ASN A 118 3.13 4.23 0.18
C ASN A 118 4.59 3.87 -0.10
N LYS A 119 4.88 3.40 -1.32
CA LYS A 119 6.24 3.03 -1.75
C LYS A 119 7.21 4.20 -1.67
N MET A 120 6.82 5.36 -2.19
CA MET A 120 7.63 6.56 -2.19
C MET A 120 7.85 7.07 -0.76
N SER A 121 6.78 7.18 0.03
CA SER A 121 6.84 7.63 1.42
C SER A 121 7.74 6.73 2.27
N ALA A 122 7.59 5.39 2.18
CA ALA A 122 8.41 4.45 2.94
C ALA A 122 9.89 4.61 2.63
N LYS A 123 10.26 4.62 1.34
CA LYS A 123 11.67 4.73 0.93
C LYS A 123 12.30 6.06 1.30
N SER A 124 11.57 7.16 1.12
CA SER A 124 12.07 8.50 1.44
C SER A 124 12.16 8.72 2.95
N SER A 125 11.22 8.19 3.73
CA SER A 125 11.26 8.29 5.20
C SER A 125 12.48 7.59 5.81
N ILE A 126 12.89 6.43 5.26
CA ILE A 126 14.06 5.72 5.75
C ILE A 126 15.33 6.56 5.58
N LYS A 127 15.47 7.28 4.47
CA LYS A 127 16.62 8.17 4.25
C LYS A 127 16.73 9.26 5.29
N LEU A 128 15.61 9.74 5.83
CA LEU A 128 15.59 10.79 6.87
C LEU A 128 15.77 10.25 8.28
N LEU A 129 15.60 8.95 8.51
CA LEU A 129 15.75 8.32 9.81
C LEU A 129 17.19 7.85 10.07
N VAL A 130 17.99 7.69 9.02
CA VAL A 130 19.39 7.27 9.15
C VAL A 130 20.26 8.50 9.33
N PRO A 131 21.19 8.52 10.32
CA PRO A 131 22.12 9.61 10.53
C PRO A 131 22.99 9.88 9.29
N GLU A 132 23.36 11.14 9.08
CA GLU A 132 24.30 11.52 8.02
C GLU A 132 25.65 10.77 8.17
N GLY A 133 26.16 10.27 7.05
CA GLY A 133 27.41 9.48 7.02
C GLY A 133 27.25 8.00 7.38
N ALA A 134 26.05 7.53 7.76
CA ALA A 134 25.80 6.11 8.06
C ALA A 134 25.31 5.31 6.82
N ASP A 135 26.01 5.44 5.68
CA ASP A 135 25.60 4.85 4.39
C ASP A 135 25.40 3.34 4.46
N ALA A 136 26.21 2.62 5.23
CA ALA A 136 26.05 1.18 5.42
C ALA A 136 24.73 0.81 6.13
N ALA A 137 24.27 1.64 7.05
CA ALA A 137 22.97 1.46 7.72
C ALA A 137 21.83 1.77 6.75
N LEU A 138 21.95 2.87 6.02
CA LEU A 138 20.96 3.25 4.97
C LEU A 138 20.80 2.14 3.96
N TYR A 139 21.90 1.62 3.42
CA TYR A 139 21.87 0.51 2.46
C TYR A 139 21.15 -0.71 3.03
N ARG A 140 21.48 -1.14 4.26
CA ARG A 140 20.85 -2.30 4.92
C ARG A 140 19.35 -2.10 5.12
N TRP A 141 18.94 -0.92 5.58
CA TRP A 141 17.52 -0.64 5.85
C TRP A 141 16.69 -0.58 4.57
N VAL A 142 17.22 0.04 3.52
CA VAL A 142 16.54 0.09 2.21
C VAL A 142 16.53 -1.28 1.55
N ALA A 143 17.62 -2.06 1.66
CA ALA A 143 17.69 -3.41 1.12
C ALA A 143 16.69 -4.35 1.83
N ALA A 144 16.60 -4.29 3.16
CA ALA A 144 15.62 -5.05 3.93
C ALA A 144 14.18 -4.69 3.55
N LEU A 145 13.87 -3.40 3.42
CA LEU A 145 12.54 -2.96 2.97
C LEU A 145 12.21 -3.48 1.55
N THR A 146 13.16 -3.36 0.63
CA THR A 146 12.92 -3.72 -0.78
C THR A 146 12.89 -5.24 -0.98
N GLY A 147 13.77 -5.98 -0.31
CA GLY A 147 13.83 -7.44 -0.37
C GLY A 147 12.57 -8.07 0.23
N SER A 148 12.19 -7.64 1.44
CA SER A 148 11.00 -8.13 2.12
C SER A 148 9.71 -7.84 1.34
N LYS A 149 9.64 -6.69 0.67
CA LYS A 149 8.50 -6.34 -0.19
C LYS A 149 8.26 -7.41 -1.28
N ASN A 150 9.31 -7.85 -1.96
CA ASN A 150 9.15 -8.81 -3.06
C ASN A 150 8.67 -10.18 -2.54
N ALA A 151 9.20 -10.63 -1.39
CA ALA A 151 8.75 -11.84 -0.72
C ALA A 151 7.27 -11.72 -0.30
N LEU A 152 6.90 -10.63 0.36
CA LEU A 152 5.53 -10.39 0.82
C LEU A 152 4.52 -10.24 -0.32
N LYS A 153 4.93 -9.71 -1.47
CA LYS A 153 4.06 -9.66 -2.65
C LYS A 153 3.72 -11.06 -3.14
N GLY A 154 4.70 -11.98 -3.17
CA GLY A 154 4.46 -13.39 -3.49
C GLY A 154 3.53 -14.08 -2.48
N VAL A 155 3.76 -13.86 -1.18
CA VAL A 155 2.87 -14.34 -0.11
C VAL A 155 1.47 -13.76 -0.27
N GLY A 156 1.35 -12.47 -0.61
CA GLY A 156 0.07 -11.83 -0.88
C GLY A 156 -0.69 -12.49 -2.02
N PHE A 157 -0.04 -12.78 -3.14
CA PHE A 157 -0.67 -13.49 -4.26
C PHE A 157 -1.21 -14.85 -3.84
N PHE A 158 -0.42 -15.64 -3.11
CA PHE A 158 -0.87 -16.93 -2.59
C PHE A 158 -2.07 -16.77 -1.64
N MET A 159 -1.98 -15.82 -0.71
CA MET A 159 -3.04 -15.51 0.25
C MET A 159 -4.34 -15.11 -0.46
N GLY A 160 -4.28 -14.31 -1.52
CA GLY A 160 -5.45 -13.93 -2.30
C GLY A 160 -6.20 -15.12 -2.88
N GLY A 161 -5.47 -16.11 -3.42
CA GLY A 161 -6.05 -17.36 -3.93
C GLY A 161 -6.69 -18.19 -2.81
N VAL A 162 -6.00 -18.36 -1.69
CA VAL A 162 -6.50 -19.09 -0.52
C VAL A 162 -7.76 -18.42 0.05
N LEU A 163 -7.75 -17.13 0.25
CA LEU A 163 -8.90 -16.38 0.77
C LEU A 163 -10.11 -16.50 -0.15
N LEU A 164 -9.91 -16.40 -1.48
CA LEU A 164 -11.00 -16.57 -2.44
C LEU A 164 -11.65 -17.96 -2.29
N THR A 165 -10.83 -18.99 -2.17
CA THR A 165 -11.31 -20.38 -2.11
C THR A 165 -12.03 -20.69 -0.78
N TRP A 166 -11.53 -20.15 0.34
CA TRP A 166 -12.07 -20.49 1.67
C TRP A 166 -13.26 -19.65 2.09
N ILE A 167 -13.22 -18.37 1.85
CA ILE A 167 -14.24 -17.43 2.36
C ILE A 167 -14.93 -16.61 1.26
N GLY A 168 -14.52 -16.78 0.02
CA GLY A 168 -15.08 -16.09 -1.13
C GLY A 168 -14.62 -14.64 -1.28
N PHE A 169 -14.96 -14.03 -2.42
CA PHE A 169 -14.48 -12.71 -2.81
C PHE A 169 -14.85 -11.61 -1.79
N ARG A 170 -16.13 -11.49 -1.46
CA ARG A 170 -16.63 -10.40 -0.59
C ARG A 170 -16.03 -10.45 0.82
N ASN A 171 -15.99 -11.63 1.44
CA ASN A 171 -15.46 -11.78 2.79
C ASN A 171 -13.94 -11.59 2.82
N ALA A 172 -13.23 -12.01 1.77
CA ALA A 172 -11.81 -11.78 1.62
C ALA A 172 -11.47 -10.29 1.53
N VAL A 173 -12.21 -9.55 0.68
CA VAL A 173 -12.07 -8.08 0.56
C VAL A 173 -12.39 -7.39 1.88
N LEU A 174 -13.47 -7.80 2.56
CA LEU A 174 -13.86 -7.24 3.87
C LEU A 174 -12.77 -7.48 4.92
N ALA A 175 -12.25 -8.71 5.01
CA ALA A 175 -11.19 -9.04 5.97
C ALA A 175 -9.92 -8.19 5.72
N MET A 176 -9.52 -8.03 4.47
CA MET A 176 -8.39 -7.17 4.10
C MET A 176 -8.66 -5.70 4.42
N ALA A 177 -9.86 -5.20 4.13
CA ALA A 177 -10.23 -3.80 4.41
C ALA A 177 -10.20 -3.51 5.91
N VAL A 178 -10.74 -4.40 6.74
CA VAL A 178 -10.73 -4.27 8.20
C VAL A 178 -9.30 -4.33 8.74
N ALA A 179 -8.51 -5.32 8.33
CA ALA A 179 -7.13 -5.46 8.77
C ALA A 179 -6.29 -4.21 8.42
N LEU A 180 -6.43 -3.72 7.19
CA LEU A 180 -5.69 -2.53 6.75
C LEU A 180 -6.19 -1.25 7.43
N ALA A 181 -7.50 -1.13 7.71
CA ALA A 181 -8.07 -0.01 8.45
C ALA A 181 -7.53 0.06 9.89
N VAL A 182 -7.39 -1.08 10.56
CA VAL A 182 -6.77 -1.15 11.90
C VAL A 182 -5.31 -0.66 11.84
N ILE A 183 -4.54 -1.11 10.86
CA ILE A 183 -3.16 -0.67 10.67
C ILE A 183 -3.09 0.82 10.35
N TRP A 184 -3.99 1.32 9.52
CA TRP A 184 -4.09 2.75 9.21
C TRP A 184 -4.36 3.60 10.46
N VAL A 185 -5.31 3.20 11.31
CA VAL A 185 -5.60 3.88 12.58
C VAL A 185 -4.37 3.85 13.50
N MET A 186 -3.70 2.70 13.64
CA MET A 186 -2.45 2.61 14.40
C MET A 186 -1.36 3.52 13.84
N SER A 187 -1.25 3.60 12.53
CA SER A 187 -0.32 4.49 11.84
C SER A 187 -0.59 5.96 12.14
N LEU A 188 -1.86 6.38 12.12
CA LEU A 188 -2.26 7.74 12.47
C LEU A 188 -1.88 8.14 13.90
N LEU A 189 -1.94 7.18 14.83
CA LEU A 189 -1.64 7.41 16.24
C LEU A 189 -0.15 7.38 16.56
N LEU A 190 0.65 6.56 15.86
CA LEU A 190 2.02 6.23 16.25
C LEU A 190 3.10 6.90 15.37
N LEU A 191 2.78 7.26 14.11
CA LEU A 191 3.74 7.91 13.23
C LEU A 191 3.85 9.41 13.51
N LYS A 192 5.07 9.93 13.49
CA LYS A 192 5.34 11.38 13.57
C LYS A 192 4.77 12.09 12.33
N ARG A 193 3.97 13.13 12.54
CA ARG A 193 3.22 13.80 11.46
C ARG A 193 4.10 14.58 10.49
N ASP A 194 5.21 15.16 10.96
CA ASP A 194 5.97 16.16 10.21
C ASP A 194 7.30 15.64 9.62
N LEU A 195 7.51 14.31 9.59
CA LEU A 195 8.69 13.73 8.98
C LEU A 195 8.76 14.09 7.49
N GLY A 196 9.85 14.71 7.07
CA GLY A 196 10.13 15.05 5.67
C GLY A 196 9.36 16.24 5.11
N LYS A 197 8.64 17.01 5.95
CA LYS A 197 8.02 18.27 5.51
C LYS A 197 9.11 19.33 5.35
N ILE A 198 9.19 19.93 4.16
CA ILE A 198 10.01 21.13 3.95
C ILE A 198 9.30 22.27 4.68
N MET A 199 9.94 22.76 5.75
CA MET A 199 9.52 24.01 6.37
C MET A 199 9.81 25.12 5.36
N SER A 200 8.76 25.79 4.86
CA SER A 200 8.95 27.03 4.10
C SER A 200 9.70 28.01 5.01
N PRO A 201 10.80 28.63 4.55
CA PRO A 201 11.37 29.75 5.28
C PRO A 201 10.28 30.84 5.37
N ASN A 202 10.01 31.32 6.59
CA ASN A 202 9.18 32.48 6.85
C ASN A 202 9.78 33.71 6.17
#